data_08920656959504a138faea772b1ec26b
#
_entry.id   08920656959504a138faea772b1ec26b
#
_cell.length_a   1.000
_cell.length_b   1.000
_cell.length_c   1.000
_cell.angle_alpha   90.00
_cell.angle_beta   90.00
_cell.angle_gamma   90.00
#
_symmetry.space_group_name_H-M   'P 1'
#
loop_
_entity.id
_entity.type
_entity.pdbx_description
1 polymer ?
#
loop_
_entity_poly.entity_id
_entity_poly.type
_entity_poly.pdbx_seq_one_letter_code
_entity_poly.pdbx_strand_id
1 'polypeptide(L)'
;LVFLETAANPYVTELGARETATSRLNLSQSFNGLGSIFATFCIGQFLFNNTDEGGNVAVPYAILGVLVLAIAVVFSRVSLPEIQHDTTAEDEAQGSNIGKLFAHHRMFVFGLFALLCYEIAEISINSYFINFVTGMHWMTDRTASLVLTCALAFFMVGRFLGSWVMRHIKATTMLLI
;
A
#
# COMPACT_ATOMS: atom_id res chain seq x y z
N LEU A 1 1.09 -9.48 7.53
CA LEU A 1 1.27 -8.38 6.56
C LEU A 1 1.16 -7.02 7.24
N VAL A 2 0.09 -6.72 7.99
CA VAL A 2 -0.14 -5.42 8.66
C VAL A 2 1.04 -5.03 9.55
N PHE A 3 1.57 -5.92 10.38
CA PHE A 3 2.73 -5.64 11.24
C PHE A 3 3.97 -5.25 10.45
N LEU A 4 4.20 -5.91 9.31
CA LEU A 4 5.34 -5.62 8.44
C LEU A 4 5.21 -4.24 7.79
N GLU A 5 4.02 -3.89 7.33
CA GLU A 5 3.72 -2.59 6.73
C GLU A 5 3.82 -1.46 7.76
N THR A 6 3.28 -1.67 8.96
CA THR A 6 3.37 -0.70 10.07
C THR A 6 4.80 -0.43 10.49
N ALA A 7 5.68 -1.43 10.42
CA ALA A 7 7.11 -1.26 10.73
C ALA A 7 7.91 -0.67 9.56
N ALA A 8 7.62 -1.09 8.32
CA ALA A 8 8.37 -0.68 7.14
C ALA A 8 8.16 0.79 6.76
N ASN A 9 6.94 1.32 6.90
CA ASN A 9 6.63 2.69 6.50
C ASN A 9 7.41 3.75 7.30
N PRO A 10 7.42 3.73 8.65
CA PRO A 10 8.27 4.62 9.44
C PRO A 10 9.76 4.42 9.13
N TYR A 11 10.19 3.17 9.00
CA TYR A 11 11.58 2.85 8.70
C TYR A 11 12.06 3.49 7.39
N VAL A 12 11.28 3.41 6.33
CA VAL A 12 11.59 4.05 5.03
C VAL A 12 11.66 5.57 5.15
N THR A 13 10.84 6.20 6.00
CA THR A 13 10.87 7.65 6.20
C THR A 13 12.12 8.12 6.95
N GLU A 14 12.65 7.31 7.85
CA GLU A 14 13.84 7.64 8.65
C GLU A 14 15.18 7.32 7.94
N LEU A 15 15.17 6.44 6.93
CA LEU A 15 16.38 5.97 6.21
C LEU A 15 17.10 7.05 5.37
N GLY A 16 16.89 8.35 5.60
CA GLY A 16 17.59 9.40 4.85
C GLY A 16 17.11 10.80 5.19
N ALA A 17 17.43 11.79 4.35
CA ALA A 17 17.07 13.18 4.61
C ALA A 17 15.56 13.39 4.81
N ARG A 18 15.18 14.14 5.84
CA ARG A 18 13.77 14.44 6.18
C ARG A 18 13.02 15.12 5.03
N GLU A 19 13.70 15.92 4.24
CA GLU A 19 13.13 16.64 3.10
C GLU A 19 12.58 15.70 2.01
N THR A 20 13.16 14.52 1.83
CA THR A 20 12.76 13.52 0.84
C THR A 20 11.94 12.37 1.41
N ALA A 21 11.60 12.41 2.69
CA ALA A 21 10.89 11.33 3.40
C ALA A 21 9.55 10.97 2.71
N THR A 22 8.73 11.99 2.39
CA THR A 22 7.44 11.79 1.70
C THR A 22 7.60 11.18 0.32
N SER A 23 8.60 11.61 -0.45
CA SER A 23 8.88 11.04 -1.79
C SER A 23 9.32 9.58 -1.70
N ARG A 24 10.17 9.24 -0.71
CA ARG A 24 10.60 7.86 -0.48
C ARG A 24 9.44 6.97 -0.07
N LEU A 25 8.60 7.44 0.85
CA LEU A 25 7.42 6.70 1.28
C LEU A 25 6.47 6.44 0.09
N ASN A 26 6.19 7.47 -0.72
CA ASN A 26 5.33 7.32 -1.88
C ASN A 26 5.94 6.38 -2.94
N LEU A 27 7.26 6.40 -3.12
CA LEU A 27 7.96 5.47 -3.99
C LEU A 27 7.84 4.02 -3.46
N SER A 28 8.02 3.80 -2.16
CA SER A 28 7.84 2.49 -1.52
C SER A 28 6.41 1.96 -1.70
N GLN A 29 5.42 2.83 -1.50
CA GLN A 29 4.01 2.50 -1.74
C GLN A 29 3.71 2.21 -3.23
N SER A 30 4.48 2.79 -4.15
CA SER A 30 4.38 2.47 -5.57
C SER A 30 4.79 1.03 -5.86
N PHE A 31 5.80 0.49 -5.18
CA PHE A 31 6.16 -0.93 -5.29
C PHE A 31 5.09 -1.86 -4.73
N ASN A 32 4.40 -1.45 -3.66
CA ASN A 32 3.23 -2.18 -3.15
C ASN A 32 2.12 -2.25 -4.21
N GLY A 33 1.84 -1.13 -4.89
CA GLY A 33 0.90 -1.09 -6.01
C GLY A 33 1.30 -1.99 -7.19
N LEU A 34 2.61 -2.11 -7.53
CA LEU A 34 3.08 -3.08 -8.54
C LEU A 34 2.72 -4.51 -8.15
N GLY A 35 2.89 -4.86 -6.88
CA GLY A 35 2.47 -6.15 -6.34
C GLY A 35 0.97 -6.40 -6.54
N SER A 36 0.14 -5.39 -6.30
CA SER A 36 -1.31 -5.47 -6.48
C SER A 36 -1.71 -5.69 -7.94
N ILE A 37 -1.08 -4.96 -8.88
CA ILE A 37 -1.29 -5.15 -10.33
C ILE A 37 -0.91 -6.56 -10.74
N PHE A 38 0.28 -7.00 -10.33
CA PHE A 38 0.78 -8.33 -10.67
C PHE A 38 -0.13 -9.43 -10.11
N ALA A 39 -0.57 -9.29 -8.85
CA ALA A 39 -1.47 -10.24 -8.22
C ALA A 39 -2.82 -10.29 -8.95
N THR A 40 -3.43 -9.14 -9.23
CA THR A 40 -4.74 -9.07 -9.92
C THR A 40 -4.65 -9.65 -11.33
N PHE A 41 -3.58 -9.35 -12.06
CA PHE A 41 -3.36 -9.88 -13.39
C PHE A 41 -3.12 -11.39 -13.37
N CYS A 42 -2.18 -11.88 -12.57
CA CYS A 42 -1.84 -13.30 -12.51
C CYS A 42 -3.00 -14.15 -11.98
N ILE A 43 -3.64 -13.73 -10.90
CA ILE A 43 -4.77 -14.46 -10.32
C ILE A 43 -5.96 -14.42 -11.28
N GLY A 44 -6.23 -13.26 -11.89
CA GLY A 44 -7.29 -13.12 -12.88
C GLY A 44 -7.09 -14.04 -14.08
N GLN A 45 -5.88 -14.14 -14.61
CA GLN A 45 -5.58 -15.04 -15.71
C GLN A 45 -5.63 -16.53 -15.29
N PHE A 46 -5.18 -16.85 -14.10
CA PHE A 46 -5.11 -18.23 -13.62
C PHE A 46 -6.49 -18.78 -13.23
N LEU A 47 -7.30 -17.98 -12.53
CA LEU A 47 -8.64 -18.38 -12.09
C LEU A 47 -9.65 -18.43 -13.24
N PHE A 48 -9.60 -17.47 -14.18
CA PHE A 48 -10.61 -17.34 -15.21
C PHE A 48 -10.22 -17.99 -16.55
N ASN A 49 -9.02 -18.54 -16.67
CA ASN A 49 -8.57 -19.23 -17.88
C ASN A 49 -8.78 -20.75 -17.82
N ASN A 50 -8.90 -21.34 -16.62
CA ASN A 50 -9.16 -22.77 -16.43
C ASN A 50 -10.67 -23.00 -16.23
N THR A 51 -11.37 -23.17 -17.33
CA THR A 51 -12.84 -23.39 -17.39
C THR A 51 -13.28 -24.80 -17.00
N ASP A 52 -12.37 -25.73 -16.82
CA ASP A 52 -12.69 -27.13 -16.55
C ASP A 52 -12.36 -27.55 -15.12
N GLU A 53 -13.24 -27.31 -14.17
CA GLU A 53 -13.16 -27.70 -12.77
C GLU A 53 -12.41 -26.67 -11.89
N GLY A 54 -13.17 -25.83 -11.19
CA GLY A 54 -12.83 -25.01 -10.04
C GLY A 54 -11.34 -24.72 -9.84
N GLY A 55 -10.83 -23.66 -10.50
CA GLY A 55 -9.40 -23.35 -10.57
C GLY A 55 -8.67 -23.64 -9.27
N ASN A 56 -7.58 -24.38 -9.34
CA ASN A 56 -6.83 -24.82 -8.18
C ASN A 56 -6.17 -23.62 -7.46
N VAL A 57 -6.93 -22.97 -6.60
CA VAL A 57 -6.52 -21.78 -5.81
C VAL A 57 -5.31 -22.09 -4.92
N ALA A 58 -5.08 -23.38 -4.59
CA ALA A 58 -3.97 -23.80 -3.74
C ALA A 58 -2.59 -23.48 -4.35
N VAL A 59 -2.45 -23.57 -5.67
CA VAL A 59 -1.16 -23.32 -6.34
C VAL A 59 -0.68 -21.87 -6.21
N PRO A 60 -1.48 -20.84 -6.54
CA PRO A 60 -1.08 -19.44 -6.33
C PRO A 60 -0.75 -19.14 -4.87
N TYR A 61 -1.55 -19.65 -3.92
CA TYR A 61 -1.29 -19.47 -2.49
C TYR A 61 -0.01 -20.18 -2.02
N ALA A 62 0.30 -21.36 -2.53
CA ALA A 62 1.54 -22.06 -2.22
C ALA A 62 2.77 -21.28 -2.74
N ILE A 63 2.70 -20.75 -3.97
CA ILE A 63 3.77 -19.91 -4.54
C ILE A 63 3.97 -18.67 -3.67
N LEU A 64 2.89 -18.01 -3.27
CA LEU A 64 2.94 -16.83 -2.42
C LEU A 64 3.54 -17.16 -1.03
N GLY A 65 3.18 -18.31 -0.45
CA GLY A 65 3.73 -18.79 0.81
C GLY A 65 5.23 -19.03 0.73
N VAL A 66 5.70 -19.68 -0.33
CA VAL A 66 7.14 -19.88 -0.57
C VAL A 66 7.89 -18.56 -0.74
N LEU A 67 7.32 -17.62 -1.47
CA LEU A 67 7.90 -16.29 -1.67
C LEU A 67 8.02 -15.53 -0.34
N VAL A 68 7.00 -15.55 0.49
CA VAL A 68 7.02 -14.92 1.83
C VAL A 68 8.08 -15.57 2.72
N LEU A 69 8.20 -16.90 2.70
CA LEU A 69 9.24 -17.61 3.44
C LEU A 69 10.64 -17.24 2.95
N ALA A 70 10.84 -17.14 1.62
CA ALA A 70 12.12 -16.71 1.05
C ALA A 70 12.50 -15.30 1.51
N ILE A 71 11.54 -14.36 1.50
CA ILE A 71 11.72 -13.00 2.01
C ILE A 71 12.09 -13.04 3.51
N ALA A 72 11.39 -13.82 4.33
CA ALA A 72 11.68 -13.97 5.75
C ALA A 72 13.10 -14.47 6.00
N VAL A 73 13.56 -15.45 5.21
CA VAL A 73 14.94 -15.96 5.28
C VAL A 73 15.95 -14.88 4.90
N VAL A 74 15.69 -14.09 3.87
CA VAL A 74 16.56 -12.96 3.47
C VAL A 74 16.64 -11.94 4.62
N PHE A 75 15.50 -11.52 5.18
CA PHE A 75 15.49 -10.56 6.30
C PHE A 75 16.17 -11.09 7.56
N SER A 76 16.13 -12.40 7.81
CA SER A 76 16.86 -13.01 8.95
C SER A 76 18.38 -12.99 8.78
N ARG A 77 18.88 -12.80 7.57
CA ARG A 77 20.33 -12.76 7.25
C ARG A 77 20.87 -11.36 7.03
N VAL A 78 20.01 -10.37 6.82
CA VAL A 78 20.40 -8.98 6.61
C VAL A 78 20.32 -8.22 7.93
N SER A 79 21.45 -7.64 8.36
CA SER A 79 21.46 -6.68 9.47
C SER A 79 20.92 -5.34 8.97
N LEU A 80 19.72 -4.99 9.38
CA LEU A 80 19.14 -3.69 9.10
C LEU A 80 19.85 -2.63 9.96
N PRO A 81 20.20 -1.44 9.42
CA PRO A 81 20.75 -0.35 10.22
C PRO A 81 19.77 0.06 11.31
N GLU A 82 20.23 0.08 12.55
CA GLU A 82 19.46 0.53 13.70
C GLU A 82 19.31 2.04 13.62
N ILE A 83 18.07 2.54 13.60
CA ILE A 83 17.78 3.95 13.63
C ILE A 83 17.82 4.36 15.11
N GLN A 84 18.92 4.97 15.52
CA GLN A 84 19.01 5.58 16.87
C GLN A 84 18.20 6.88 16.84
N HIS A 85 17.02 6.86 17.45
CA HIS A 85 16.37 8.09 17.84
C HIS A 85 17.09 8.60 19.10
N ASP A 86 17.70 9.78 19.03
CA ASP A 86 18.03 10.55 20.23
C ASP A 86 16.70 11.02 20.86
N THR A 87 15.98 10.07 21.44
CA THR A 87 14.79 10.37 22.24
C THR A 87 15.24 11.09 23.50
N THR A 88 15.00 12.38 23.55
CA THR A 88 15.10 13.13 24.79
C THR A 88 13.98 12.65 25.74
N ALA A 89 14.24 12.62 27.04
CA ALA A 89 13.27 12.18 28.04
C ALA A 89 11.91 12.92 27.97
N GLU A 90 11.87 14.08 27.31
CA GLU A 90 10.65 14.84 27.01
C GLU A 90 9.81 14.20 25.90
N ASP A 91 10.43 13.55 24.91
CA ASP A 91 9.73 12.86 23.82
C ASP A 91 9.07 11.56 24.30
N GLU A 92 9.69 10.85 25.23
CA GLU A 92 9.10 9.67 25.87
C GLU A 92 7.88 10.02 26.74
N ALA A 93 7.91 11.16 27.42
CA ALA A 93 6.79 11.63 28.24
C ALA A 93 5.59 12.09 27.38
N GLN A 94 5.82 12.61 26.19
CA GLN A 94 4.77 13.01 25.25
C GLN A 94 4.20 11.83 24.47
N GLY A 95 5.01 10.84 24.11
CA GLY A 95 4.57 9.63 23.39
C GLY A 95 3.62 8.73 24.19
N SER A 96 3.67 8.82 25.53
CA SER A 96 2.89 7.96 26.44
C SER A 96 1.38 8.27 26.49
N ASN A 97 0.90 9.40 25.95
CA ASN A 97 -0.49 9.82 26.10
C ASN A 97 -1.18 10.07 24.75
N ILE A 98 -1.56 8.97 24.08
CA ILE A 98 -2.31 8.98 22.80
C ILE A 98 -3.55 9.88 22.89
N GLY A 99 -4.24 9.90 24.05
CA GLY A 99 -5.39 10.76 24.26
C GLY A 99 -5.06 12.27 24.20
N LYS A 100 -3.90 12.69 24.71
CA LYS A 100 -3.45 14.10 24.61
C LYS A 100 -3.06 14.47 23.19
N LEU A 101 -2.47 13.54 22.42
CA LEU A 101 -2.15 13.73 21.01
C LEU A 101 -3.42 14.02 20.19
N PHE A 102 -4.46 13.23 20.37
CA PHE A 102 -5.76 13.41 19.70
C PHE A 102 -6.45 14.72 20.13
N ALA A 103 -6.37 15.11 21.40
CA ALA A 103 -7.02 16.32 21.89
C ALA A 103 -6.29 17.60 21.47
N HIS A 104 -4.95 17.56 21.35
CA HIS A 104 -4.15 18.75 21.08
C HIS A 104 -3.93 19.01 19.59
N HIS A 105 -3.88 17.95 18.76
CA HIS A 105 -3.59 18.06 17.33
C HIS A 105 -4.83 17.78 16.45
N ARG A 106 -5.78 18.72 16.43
CA ARG A 106 -7.03 18.58 15.64
C ARG A 106 -6.78 18.31 14.15
N MET A 107 -5.77 18.98 13.55
CA MET A 107 -5.40 18.77 12.15
C MET A 107 -4.94 17.33 11.87
N PHE A 108 -4.22 16.72 12.80
CA PHE A 108 -3.83 15.32 12.71
C PHE A 108 -5.05 14.40 12.70
N VAL A 109 -6.04 14.66 13.56
CA VAL A 109 -7.28 13.86 13.63
C VAL A 109 -8.08 13.98 12.34
N PHE A 110 -8.22 15.19 11.78
CA PHE A 110 -8.89 15.39 10.50
C PHE A 110 -8.16 14.69 9.36
N GLY A 111 -6.83 14.76 9.31
CA GLY A 111 -6.01 14.05 8.32
C GLY A 111 -6.16 12.53 8.42
N LEU A 112 -6.17 11.99 9.64
CA LEU A 112 -6.38 10.57 9.90
C LEU A 112 -7.78 10.11 9.45
N PHE A 113 -8.81 10.91 9.74
CA PHE A 113 -10.17 10.61 9.33
C PHE A 113 -10.33 10.67 7.79
N ALA A 114 -9.73 11.66 7.14
CA ALA A 114 -9.73 11.77 5.68
C ALA A 114 -9.02 10.57 5.04
N LEU A 115 -7.88 10.15 5.59
CA LEU A 115 -7.15 8.95 5.15
C LEU A 115 -8.00 7.68 5.33
N LEU A 116 -8.69 7.54 6.46
CA LEU A 116 -9.58 6.40 6.71
C LEU A 116 -10.71 6.34 5.67
N CYS A 117 -11.36 7.46 5.37
CA CYS A 117 -12.41 7.52 4.35
C CYS A 117 -11.88 7.16 2.96
N TYR A 118 -10.68 7.63 2.62
CA TYR A 118 -10.01 7.30 1.36
C TYR A 118 -9.72 5.80 1.25
N GLU A 119 -9.12 5.20 2.27
CA GLU A 119 -8.80 3.77 2.30
C GLU A 119 -10.05 2.89 2.20
N ILE A 120 -11.13 3.25 2.91
CA ILE A 120 -12.41 2.53 2.82
C ILE A 120 -12.94 2.56 1.38
N ALA A 121 -12.92 3.73 0.74
CA ALA A 121 -13.39 3.88 -0.64
C ALA A 121 -12.52 3.07 -1.61
N GLU A 122 -11.19 3.16 -1.51
CA GLU A 122 -10.24 2.43 -2.37
C GLU A 122 -10.42 0.92 -2.24
N ILE A 123 -10.43 0.40 -1.02
CA ILE A 123 -10.58 -1.04 -0.76
C ILE A 123 -11.94 -1.54 -1.24
N SER A 124 -13.01 -0.77 -1.00
CA SER A 124 -14.36 -1.14 -1.43
C SER A 124 -14.47 -1.24 -2.95
N ILE A 125 -13.95 -0.26 -3.67
CA ILE A 125 -13.94 -0.28 -5.15
C ILE A 125 -13.14 -1.47 -5.65
N ASN A 126 -11.92 -1.65 -5.18
CA ASN A 126 -11.04 -2.72 -5.65
C ASN A 126 -11.59 -4.12 -5.34
N SER A 127 -12.26 -4.31 -4.20
CA SER A 127 -12.79 -5.60 -3.77
C SER A 127 -14.10 -5.97 -4.45
N TYR A 128 -14.99 -5.00 -4.66
CA TYR A 128 -16.34 -5.27 -5.16
C TYR A 128 -16.54 -5.01 -6.65
N PHE A 129 -15.57 -4.37 -7.33
CA PHE A 129 -15.70 -3.98 -8.73
C PHE A 129 -16.06 -5.16 -9.64
N ILE A 130 -15.30 -6.26 -9.56
CA ILE A 130 -15.53 -7.44 -10.41
C ILE A 130 -16.93 -8.01 -10.15
N ASN A 131 -17.26 -8.26 -8.88
CA ASN A 131 -18.56 -8.84 -8.51
C ASN A 131 -19.74 -7.94 -8.90
N PHE A 132 -19.58 -6.62 -8.81
CA PHE A 132 -20.61 -5.66 -9.18
C PHE A 132 -20.86 -5.68 -10.70
N VAL A 133 -19.80 -5.57 -11.48
CA VAL A 133 -19.91 -5.45 -12.94
C VAL A 133 -20.38 -6.78 -13.59
N THR A 134 -19.94 -7.91 -13.06
CA THR A 134 -20.39 -9.22 -13.53
C THR A 134 -21.80 -9.55 -13.07
N GLY A 135 -22.18 -9.13 -11.86
CA GLY A 135 -23.56 -9.26 -11.37
C GLY A 135 -24.57 -8.43 -12.18
N MET A 136 -24.14 -7.30 -12.72
CA MET A 136 -24.94 -6.48 -13.65
C MET A 136 -24.93 -7.01 -15.09
N HIS A 137 -24.23 -8.12 -15.38
CA HIS A 137 -24.07 -8.70 -16.72
C HIS A 137 -23.47 -7.73 -17.77
N TRP A 138 -22.70 -6.72 -17.35
CA TRP A 138 -22.08 -5.76 -18.25
C TRP A 138 -20.87 -6.35 -18.98
N MET A 139 -20.11 -7.18 -18.29
CA MET A 139 -18.93 -7.86 -18.85
C MET A 139 -18.64 -9.18 -18.13
N THR A 140 -17.79 -10.00 -18.76
CA THR A 140 -17.33 -11.26 -18.17
C THR A 140 -16.29 -11.02 -17.08
N ASP A 141 -16.12 -11.97 -16.15
CA ASP A 141 -15.15 -11.90 -15.06
C ASP A 141 -13.73 -11.62 -15.57
N ARG A 142 -13.34 -12.25 -16.68
CA ARG A 142 -12.04 -12.01 -17.32
C ARG A 142 -11.87 -10.57 -17.78
N THR A 143 -12.88 -10.01 -18.42
CA THR A 143 -12.85 -8.61 -18.91
C THR A 143 -12.84 -7.63 -17.73
N ALA A 144 -13.64 -7.89 -16.70
CA ALA A 144 -13.69 -7.10 -15.49
C ALA A 144 -12.32 -7.06 -14.76
N SER A 145 -11.65 -8.21 -14.67
CA SER A 145 -10.30 -8.32 -14.10
C SER A 145 -9.27 -7.52 -14.91
N LEU A 146 -9.33 -7.55 -16.25
CA LEU A 146 -8.44 -6.75 -17.10
C LEU A 146 -8.69 -5.25 -16.92
N VAL A 147 -9.95 -4.82 -16.86
CA VAL A 147 -10.30 -3.41 -16.64
C VAL A 147 -9.79 -2.94 -15.29
N LEU A 148 -9.97 -3.73 -14.23
CA LEU A 148 -9.43 -3.43 -12.91
C LEU A 148 -7.90 -3.36 -12.93
N THR A 149 -7.24 -4.27 -13.62
CA THR A 149 -5.77 -4.24 -13.80
C THR A 149 -5.31 -2.96 -14.50
N CYS A 150 -6.01 -2.53 -15.54
CA CYS A 150 -5.73 -1.26 -16.22
C CYS A 150 -5.93 -0.05 -15.29
N ALA A 151 -7.01 -0.03 -14.52
CA ALA A 151 -7.27 1.03 -13.54
C ALA A 151 -6.16 1.13 -12.49
N LEU A 152 -5.72 -0.02 -11.94
CA LEU A 152 -4.59 -0.08 -11.02
C LEU A 152 -3.28 0.37 -11.68
N ALA A 153 -3.06 0.07 -12.96
CA ALA A 153 -1.89 0.53 -13.70
C ALA A 153 -1.89 2.06 -13.86
N PHE A 154 -3.02 2.66 -14.20
CA PHE A 154 -3.16 4.13 -14.25
C PHE A 154 -2.91 4.77 -12.87
N PHE A 155 -3.48 4.21 -11.82
CA PHE A 155 -3.25 4.67 -10.45
C PHE A 155 -1.76 4.63 -10.09
N MET A 156 -1.08 3.56 -10.48
CA MET A 156 0.36 3.39 -10.28
C MET A 156 1.19 4.45 -11.01
N VAL A 157 0.88 4.70 -12.29
CA VAL A 157 1.53 5.76 -13.06
C VAL A 157 1.36 7.10 -12.34
N GLY A 158 0.16 7.38 -11.83
CA GLY A 158 -0.11 8.56 -11.02
C GLY A 158 0.77 8.66 -9.77
N ARG A 159 0.96 7.55 -9.05
CA ARG A 159 1.85 7.50 -7.87
C ARG A 159 3.31 7.77 -8.21
N PHE A 160 3.84 7.18 -9.30
CA PHE A 160 5.21 7.44 -9.74
C PHE A 160 5.39 8.90 -10.18
N LEU A 161 4.46 9.44 -10.94
CA LEU A 161 4.47 10.85 -11.35
C LEU A 161 4.38 11.76 -10.12
N GLY A 162 3.50 11.47 -9.18
CA GLY A 162 3.39 12.20 -7.92
C GLY A 162 4.68 12.17 -7.10
N SER A 163 5.34 11.01 -7.00
CA SER A 163 6.63 10.88 -6.34
C SER A 163 7.72 11.71 -7.01
N TRP A 164 7.74 11.74 -8.34
CA TRP A 164 8.68 12.53 -9.10
C TRP A 164 8.43 14.04 -8.92
N VAL A 165 7.18 14.47 -8.98
CA VAL A 165 6.78 15.87 -8.80
C VAL A 165 7.11 16.36 -7.37
N MET A 166 6.89 15.52 -6.34
CA MET A 166 7.21 15.86 -4.95
C MET A 166 8.72 16.02 -4.66
N ARG A 167 9.59 15.64 -5.58
CA ARG A 167 11.02 16.00 -5.47
C ARG A 167 11.27 17.47 -5.78
N HIS A 168 10.37 18.14 -6.50
CA HIS A 168 10.51 19.51 -6.97
C HIS A 168 9.53 20.47 -6.29
N ILE A 169 8.40 19.97 -5.84
CA ILE A 169 7.31 20.73 -5.22
C ILE A 169 7.10 20.23 -3.79
N LYS A 170 6.86 21.15 -2.85
CA LYS A 170 6.56 20.80 -1.45
C LYS A 170 5.27 19.98 -1.37
N ALA A 171 5.27 18.94 -0.54
CA ALA A 171 4.12 18.05 -0.34
C ALA A 171 2.83 18.79 0.04
N THR A 172 2.95 19.88 0.83
CA THR A 172 1.81 20.75 1.19
C THR A 172 1.16 21.44 -0.01
N THR A 173 1.95 21.83 -1.00
CA THR A 173 1.41 22.45 -2.25
C THR A 173 0.72 21.41 -3.12
N MET A 174 1.25 20.18 -3.13
CA MET A 174 0.66 19.06 -3.85
C MET A 174 -0.71 18.63 -3.30
N LEU A 175 -0.96 18.83 -2.01
CA LEU A 175 -2.25 18.56 -1.38
C LEU A 175 -3.35 19.59 -1.73
N LEU A 176 -2.95 20.76 -2.26
CA LEU A 176 -3.87 21.84 -2.64
C LEU A 176 -4.29 21.79 -4.13
N ILE A 177 -3.65 20.95 -4.95
CA ILE A 177 -3.93 20.73 -6.37
C ILE A 177 -4.79 19.48 -6.55
#